data_6b9f4398c881dc4f638c36ac2cae2489
#
_entry.id   6b9f4398c881dc4f638c36ac2cae2489
#
_cell.length_a   1.000
_cell.length_b   1.000
_cell.length_c   1.000
_cell.angle_alpha   90.00
_cell.angle_beta   90.00
_cell.angle_gamma   90.00
#
_symmetry.space_group_name_H-M   'P 1'
#
loop_
_entity.id
_entity.type
_entity.pdbx_description
1 polymer ?
#
loop_
_entity_poly.entity_id
_entity_poly.type
_entity_poly.pdbx_seq_one_letter_code
_entity_poly.pdbx_strand_id
1 'polypeptide(L)'
;MGTETRRWWRTAVAGHFAAGHKGSFEKNAQSRSQPIQALSPAYGSVMERSPVAFDQNSSGSASDFPTLLRRKGLLAPVMEPARLAVAPYQLAPGQQKPWQPTEATTILAFKFSGGVLVAGDRRATAGNTVVYDRADKVLEIDRHSIMAIAGVPATAWEMARVLEHSFQFFRRTQLQEMSVDGKVRALSKLLRDNFGFVMQGVGVVVPIFATYDSHPKPEARLYFYDAMGAQFEATDYAATGSGSPAVRGILYYENTWGAKPLNILNEQEAVSLALRALDTAAESDTATAGVDRSGKIFPVIKIVSREGIATLPENKIAAVFKEMVA
;
A
#
# COMPACT_ATOMS: atom_id res chain seq x y z
N MET A 1 -7.55 5.29 52.37
CA MET A 1 -7.16 6.67 52.02
C MET A 1 -6.96 6.66 50.53
N GLY A 2 -7.81 7.17 49.63
CA GLY A 2 -8.93 8.10 49.65
C GLY A 2 -9.04 8.50 48.18
N THR A 3 -9.99 8.03 47.50
CA THR A 3 -11.02 8.68 46.67
C THR A 3 -10.87 10.17 46.55
N GLU A 4 -10.29 10.62 45.44
CA GLU A 4 -10.49 11.98 44.89
C GLU A 4 -9.74 12.12 43.57
N THR A 5 -10.40 11.77 42.43
CA THR A 5 -10.12 12.28 41.08
C THR A 5 -11.15 11.78 40.06
N ARG A 6 -12.44 11.97 40.36
CA ARG A 6 -13.52 11.85 39.38
C ARG A 6 -14.50 12.99 39.54
N ARG A 7 -14.07 14.25 39.23
CA ARG A 7 -15.00 15.40 39.25
C ARG A 7 -14.45 16.58 38.47
N TRP A 8 -14.23 16.44 37.16
CA TRP A 8 -13.84 17.59 36.30
C TRP A 8 -14.39 17.52 34.87
N TRP A 9 -15.51 16.84 34.63
CA TRP A 9 -16.12 16.80 33.29
C TRP A 9 -17.64 17.02 33.32
N ARG A 10 -18.14 17.99 34.10
CA ARG A 10 -19.55 18.39 34.06
C ARG A 10 -19.76 19.83 34.48
N THR A 11 -19.12 20.80 33.81
CA THR A 11 -19.56 22.22 33.89
C THR A 11 -18.85 23.07 32.85
N ALA A 12 -19.28 22.99 31.59
CA ALA A 12 -18.97 24.01 30.57
C ALA A 12 -19.85 23.83 29.31
N VAL A 13 -21.15 23.67 29.45
CA VAL A 13 -22.11 23.94 28.37
C VAL A 13 -23.38 24.45 29.01
N ALA A 14 -23.44 25.71 29.40
CA ALA A 14 -24.68 26.51 29.56
C ALA A 14 -24.28 27.96 29.73
N GLY A 15 -24.57 28.76 28.75
CA GLY A 15 -24.50 30.22 28.93
C GLY A 15 -23.85 30.93 27.73
N HIS A 16 -24.62 31.21 26.70
CA HIS A 16 -24.67 32.48 25.98
C HIS A 16 -25.63 32.36 24.78
N PHE A 17 -26.91 32.50 25.07
CA PHE A 17 -27.91 32.94 24.10
C PHE A 17 -28.73 34.01 24.77
N ALA A 18 -28.52 35.28 24.45
CA ALA A 18 -29.53 36.32 24.46
C ALA A 18 -28.98 37.65 23.95
N ALA A 19 -29.81 38.31 23.15
CA ALA A 19 -29.76 39.67 22.60
C ALA A 19 -29.28 39.71 21.13
N GLY A 20 -30.11 39.84 20.08
CA GLY A 20 -31.28 40.69 19.98
C GLY A 20 -30.96 41.73 18.90
N HIS A 21 -31.40 41.53 17.65
CA HIS A 21 -31.71 42.67 16.79
C HIS A 21 -32.80 42.26 15.78
N LYS A 22 -34.00 42.78 16.03
CA LYS A 22 -35.11 42.87 15.08
C LYS A 22 -34.80 44.00 14.11
N GLY A 23 -34.84 43.74 12.83
CA GLY A 23 -34.80 44.73 11.76
C GLY A 23 -35.69 44.27 10.63
N SER A 24 -36.89 44.83 10.59
CA SER A 24 -37.92 44.73 9.59
C SER A 24 -37.45 45.26 8.23
N PHE A 25 -37.71 44.55 7.15
CA PHE A 25 -37.99 45.14 5.86
C PHE A 25 -39.04 44.31 5.11
N GLU A 26 -40.28 44.82 5.17
CA GLU A 26 -41.38 44.48 4.29
C GLU A 26 -41.27 45.25 2.98
N LYS A 27 -41.82 44.61 1.93
CA LYS A 27 -42.36 45.17 0.70
C LYS A 27 -41.41 45.63 -0.40
N ASN A 28 -41.33 44.82 -1.48
CA ASN A 28 -41.82 45.30 -2.78
C ASN A 28 -42.04 44.11 -3.73
N ALA A 29 -43.30 43.73 -3.82
CA ALA A 29 -43.82 43.00 -4.96
C ALA A 29 -44.31 44.04 -5.96
N GLN A 30 -43.84 43.98 -7.21
CA GLN A 30 -44.66 44.20 -8.43
C GLN A 30 -43.79 44.44 -9.65
N SER A 31 -44.19 43.69 -10.70
CA SER A 31 -44.11 44.04 -12.12
C SER A 31 -42.79 43.68 -12.87
N ARG A 32 -42.79 42.66 -13.69
CA ARG A 32 -43.11 42.69 -15.12
C ARG A 32 -42.84 41.35 -15.75
N SER A 33 -43.90 40.67 -16.07
CA SER A 33 -43.95 39.58 -17.05
C SER A 33 -43.67 40.10 -18.45
N GLN A 34 -42.60 39.68 -19.09
CA GLN A 34 -42.48 39.68 -20.54
C GLN A 34 -42.16 38.24 -21.00
N PRO A 35 -42.83 37.71 -22.02
CA PRO A 35 -42.59 36.36 -22.50
C PRO A 35 -41.31 36.33 -23.35
N ILE A 36 -40.40 35.45 -22.95
CA ILE A 36 -39.24 35.14 -23.78
C ILE A 36 -39.72 34.29 -24.98
N GLN A 37 -39.57 34.83 -26.15
CA GLN A 37 -39.77 34.13 -27.42
C GLN A 37 -38.90 32.88 -27.47
N ALA A 38 -39.56 31.75 -27.68
CA ALA A 38 -38.90 30.46 -27.90
C ALA A 38 -38.17 30.50 -29.25
N LEU A 39 -36.84 30.44 -29.20
CA LEU A 39 -36.01 30.07 -30.32
C LEU A 39 -36.07 28.53 -30.44
N SER A 40 -36.71 28.07 -31.48
CA SER A 40 -36.80 26.68 -31.89
C SER A 40 -35.40 26.18 -32.36
N PRO A 41 -34.78 25.19 -31.75
CA PRO A 41 -33.71 24.47 -32.43
C PRO A 41 -34.32 23.37 -33.25
N ALA A 42 -33.98 23.33 -34.53
CA ALA A 42 -34.21 22.20 -35.42
C ALA A 42 -33.40 21.01 -34.91
N TYR A 43 -34.05 20.14 -34.16
CA TYR A 43 -33.51 18.80 -33.86
C TYR A 43 -34.12 17.86 -34.89
N GLY A 44 -33.19 17.27 -35.63
CA GLY A 44 -33.46 16.20 -36.57
C GLY A 44 -34.14 15.01 -35.89
N SER A 45 -34.91 14.32 -36.70
CA SER A 45 -35.72 13.16 -36.44
C SER A 45 -35.15 12.22 -35.37
N VAL A 46 -35.85 12.14 -34.22
CA VAL A 46 -35.68 11.06 -33.27
C VAL A 46 -36.16 9.79 -33.96
N MET A 47 -35.22 8.91 -34.30
CA MET A 47 -35.57 7.52 -34.67
C MET A 47 -36.36 6.90 -33.52
N GLU A 48 -37.63 6.61 -33.77
CA GLU A 48 -38.39 5.71 -32.93
C GLU A 48 -37.67 4.36 -32.82
N ARG A 49 -37.03 4.13 -31.69
CA ARG A 49 -36.46 2.82 -31.36
C ARG A 49 -37.64 1.91 -30.97
N SER A 50 -37.95 0.97 -31.82
CA SER A 50 -38.85 -0.14 -31.52
C SER A 50 -38.52 -0.77 -30.17
N PRO A 51 -39.52 -1.18 -29.36
CA PRO A 51 -39.27 -1.87 -28.10
C PRO A 51 -38.47 -3.15 -28.37
N VAL A 52 -37.33 -3.28 -27.69
CA VAL A 52 -36.46 -4.44 -27.78
C VAL A 52 -37.22 -5.65 -27.26
N ALA A 53 -37.66 -6.54 -28.14
CA ALA A 53 -38.22 -7.82 -27.78
C ALA A 53 -37.19 -8.61 -26.96
N PHE A 54 -37.57 -9.05 -25.76
CA PHE A 54 -36.79 -9.95 -24.95
C PHE A 54 -36.83 -11.35 -25.60
N ASP A 55 -35.74 -11.78 -26.22
CA ASP A 55 -35.61 -13.12 -26.73
C ASP A 55 -35.36 -14.07 -25.54
N GLN A 56 -36.41 -14.87 -25.21
CA GLN A 56 -36.40 -15.82 -24.10
C GLN A 56 -35.64 -17.12 -24.41
N ASN A 57 -35.04 -17.27 -25.59
CA ASN A 57 -34.46 -18.54 -26.04
C ASN A 57 -32.92 -18.63 -26.00
N SER A 58 -32.21 -17.70 -25.34
CA SER A 58 -30.79 -17.88 -25.13
C SER A 58 -30.53 -18.50 -23.75
N SER A 59 -30.49 -19.82 -23.68
CA SER A 59 -30.07 -20.63 -22.53
C SER A 59 -28.54 -20.54 -22.28
N GLY A 60 -28.02 -19.36 -22.22
CA GLY A 60 -26.66 -19.07 -21.73
C GLY A 60 -26.79 -18.27 -20.46
N SER A 61 -26.28 -18.79 -19.36
CA SER A 61 -26.25 -18.21 -18.04
C SER A 61 -26.04 -16.67 -18.09
N ALA A 62 -27.15 -15.94 -18.04
CA ALA A 62 -27.18 -14.45 -18.06
C ALA A 62 -27.13 -13.91 -16.64
N SER A 63 -26.23 -14.44 -15.82
CA SER A 63 -26.09 -13.99 -14.42
C SER A 63 -25.13 -12.80 -14.23
N ASP A 64 -24.58 -12.25 -15.33
CA ASP A 64 -23.65 -11.12 -15.25
C ASP A 64 -24.23 -9.87 -15.91
N PHE A 65 -24.81 -8.99 -15.10
CA PHE A 65 -25.37 -7.71 -15.53
C PHE A 65 -24.37 -6.83 -16.30
N PRO A 66 -23.08 -6.73 -15.92
CA PRO A 66 -22.08 -6.04 -16.72
C PRO A 66 -21.89 -6.60 -18.13
N THR A 67 -21.95 -7.91 -18.30
CA THR A 67 -21.88 -8.56 -19.63
C THR A 67 -23.11 -8.24 -20.47
N LEU A 68 -24.29 -8.19 -19.88
CA LEU A 68 -25.52 -7.78 -20.57
C LEU A 68 -25.42 -6.32 -21.06
N LEU A 69 -24.94 -5.41 -20.22
CA LEU A 69 -24.75 -4.00 -20.56
C LEU A 69 -23.73 -3.83 -21.68
N ARG A 70 -22.64 -4.59 -21.69
CA ARG A 70 -21.64 -4.58 -22.78
C ARG A 70 -22.25 -5.06 -24.10
N ARG A 71 -23.00 -6.16 -24.09
CA ARG A 71 -23.70 -6.68 -25.29
C ARG A 71 -24.70 -5.67 -25.86
N LYS A 72 -25.32 -4.86 -25.03
CA LYS A 72 -26.25 -3.81 -25.43
C LYS A 72 -25.58 -2.48 -25.79
N GLY A 73 -24.26 -2.39 -25.74
CA GLY A 73 -23.52 -1.15 -26.04
C GLY A 73 -23.78 -0.01 -25.04
N LEU A 74 -24.30 -0.33 -23.85
CA LEU A 74 -24.63 0.63 -22.80
C LEU A 74 -23.46 0.87 -21.82
N LEU A 75 -22.43 0.03 -21.87
CA LEU A 75 -21.14 0.29 -21.23
C LEU A 75 -20.14 0.62 -22.33
N ALA A 76 -19.38 1.71 -22.11
CA ALA A 76 -18.23 1.99 -22.93
C ALA A 76 -17.34 0.73 -23.02
N PRO A 77 -16.78 0.40 -24.19
CA PRO A 77 -15.81 -0.68 -24.26
C PRO A 77 -14.72 -0.35 -23.23
N VAL A 78 -14.56 -1.25 -22.25
CA VAL A 78 -13.33 -1.24 -21.47
C VAL A 78 -12.25 -1.31 -22.55
N MET A 79 -11.37 -0.32 -22.62
CA MET A 79 -10.16 -0.45 -23.42
C MET A 79 -9.53 -1.74 -22.92
N GLU A 80 -9.75 -2.84 -23.66
CA GLU A 80 -8.95 -4.01 -23.43
C GLU A 80 -7.51 -3.54 -23.53
N PRO A 81 -6.68 -3.74 -22.51
CA PRO A 81 -5.25 -3.50 -22.66
C PRO A 81 -4.91 -4.26 -23.93
N ALA A 82 -4.34 -3.54 -24.91
CA ALA A 82 -4.04 -4.10 -26.23
C ALA A 82 -3.50 -5.50 -25.94
N ARG A 83 -4.23 -6.53 -26.33
CA ARG A 83 -3.71 -7.87 -26.31
C ARG A 83 -2.49 -7.79 -27.18
N LEU A 84 -1.32 -7.58 -26.56
CA LEU A 84 -0.10 -8.04 -27.17
C LEU A 84 -0.42 -9.50 -27.48
N ALA A 85 -0.74 -9.75 -28.73
CA ALA A 85 -0.85 -11.10 -29.27
C ALA A 85 0.57 -11.69 -29.18
N VAL A 86 0.98 -12.02 -27.98
CA VAL A 86 1.96 -13.05 -27.76
C VAL A 86 1.23 -14.26 -28.29
N ALA A 87 1.57 -14.65 -29.54
CA ALA A 87 1.08 -15.89 -30.14
C ALA A 87 1.21 -16.94 -29.03
N PRO A 88 0.11 -17.65 -28.69
CA PRO A 88 0.22 -18.65 -27.67
C PRO A 88 1.28 -19.64 -28.14
N TYR A 89 2.41 -19.66 -27.47
CA TYR A 89 3.42 -20.69 -27.65
C TYR A 89 2.68 -21.98 -27.29
N GLN A 90 2.20 -22.69 -28.30
CA GLN A 90 1.49 -23.95 -28.12
C GLN A 90 2.52 -24.98 -27.64
N LEU A 91 2.71 -25.05 -26.34
CA LEU A 91 3.36 -26.19 -25.72
C LEU A 91 2.49 -27.43 -25.98
N ALA A 92 3.15 -28.51 -26.35
CA ALA A 92 2.49 -29.81 -26.59
C ALA A 92 1.59 -30.20 -25.39
N PRO A 93 0.45 -30.89 -25.62
CA PRO A 93 -0.46 -31.30 -24.56
C PRO A 93 0.33 -32.14 -23.52
N GLY A 94 0.44 -31.62 -22.29
CA GLY A 94 1.14 -32.26 -21.18
C GLY A 94 2.31 -31.48 -20.55
N GLN A 95 2.75 -30.35 -21.13
CA GLN A 95 3.90 -29.58 -20.61
C GLN A 95 3.57 -28.15 -20.21
N GLN A 96 2.34 -27.80 -19.95
CA GLN A 96 2.02 -26.51 -19.37
C GLN A 96 2.28 -26.54 -17.86
N LYS A 97 3.54 -26.32 -17.46
CA LYS A 97 3.74 -25.70 -16.14
C LYS A 97 3.22 -24.29 -16.27
N PRO A 98 2.17 -23.91 -15.54
CA PRO A 98 1.74 -22.51 -15.52
C PRO A 98 2.95 -21.66 -15.18
N TRP A 99 3.20 -20.59 -15.94
CA TRP A 99 4.22 -19.62 -15.61
C TRP A 99 3.94 -19.14 -14.18
N GLN A 100 4.88 -19.41 -13.29
CA GLN A 100 4.78 -18.99 -11.90
C GLN A 100 5.57 -17.70 -11.78
N PRO A 101 4.93 -16.58 -11.48
CA PRO A 101 5.64 -15.35 -11.21
C PRO A 101 6.57 -15.54 -10.02
N THR A 102 7.67 -14.78 -10.02
CA THR A 102 8.57 -14.70 -8.87
C THR A 102 7.84 -13.98 -7.74
N GLU A 103 7.37 -14.71 -6.73
CA GLU A 103 6.51 -14.14 -5.67
C GLU A 103 7.11 -14.24 -4.27
N ALA A 104 8.26 -14.88 -4.16
CA ALA A 104 8.83 -15.20 -2.86
C ALA A 104 9.62 -14.03 -2.29
N THR A 105 9.16 -13.54 -1.17
CA THR A 105 9.75 -12.40 -0.48
C THR A 105 9.24 -12.36 0.94
N THR A 106 10.10 -12.02 1.90
CA THR A 106 9.69 -11.66 3.25
C THR A 106 10.27 -10.32 3.61
N ILE A 107 9.40 -9.38 3.96
CA ILE A 107 9.76 -8.06 4.44
C ILE A 107 9.09 -7.79 5.79
N LEU A 108 9.77 -7.01 6.61
CA LEU A 108 9.28 -6.57 7.90
C LEU A 108 9.64 -5.11 8.16
N ALA A 109 8.86 -4.46 8.97
CA ALA A 109 9.20 -3.15 9.53
C ALA A 109 8.60 -3.00 10.92
N PHE A 110 9.29 -2.29 11.80
CA PHE A 110 8.78 -1.94 13.11
C PHE A 110 9.37 -0.63 13.64
N LYS A 111 8.59 0.02 14.49
CA LYS A 111 9.01 1.25 15.17
C LYS A 111 9.92 0.89 16.33
N PHE A 112 11.00 1.64 16.50
CA PHE A 112 11.93 1.53 17.61
C PHE A 112 12.37 2.93 18.07
N SER A 113 13.22 3.05 19.08
CA SER A 113 13.61 4.35 19.64
C SER A 113 14.26 5.31 18.63
N GLY A 114 14.89 4.78 17.57
CA GLY A 114 15.56 5.56 16.51
C GLY A 114 14.69 5.87 15.29
N GLY A 115 13.43 5.42 15.25
CA GLY A 115 12.55 5.63 14.08
C GLY A 115 11.85 4.35 13.63
N VAL A 116 11.89 4.04 12.33
CA VAL A 116 11.39 2.77 11.77
C VAL A 116 12.55 1.99 11.18
N LEU A 117 12.75 0.77 11.66
CA LEU A 117 13.62 -0.21 11.01
C LEU A 117 12.80 -0.96 9.97
N VAL A 118 13.35 -1.06 8.75
CA VAL A 118 12.78 -1.83 7.63
C VAL A 118 13.80 -2.84 7.17
N ALA A 119 13.41 -4.11 7.13
CA ALA A 119 14.29 -5.19 6.69
C ALA A 119 13.61 -6.10 5.67
N GLY A 120 14.41 -6.64 4.77
CA GLY A 120 13.98 -7.60 3.76
C GLY A 120 15.02 -8.65 3.51
N ASP A 121 14.58 -9.88 3.28
CA ASP A 121 15.45 -10.94 2.78
C ASP A 121 15.89 -10.63 1.34
N ARG A 122 16.90 -11.33 0.84
CA ARG A 122 17.50 -11.06 -0.49
C ARG A 122 17.20 -12.12 -1.54
N ARG A 123 16.45 -13.16 -1.21
CA ARG A 123 16.14 -14.25 -2.13
C ARG A 123 14.99 -13.91 -3.05
N ALA A 124 15.18 -14.16 -4.34
CA ALA A 124 14.12 -14.18 -5.34
C ALA A 124 13.97 -15.59 -5.89
N THR A 125 12.75 -16.15 -5.85
CA THR A 125 12.46 -17.50 -6.34
C THR A 125 11.41 -17.46 -7.45
N ALA A 126 11.47 -18.43 -8.35
CA ALA A 126 10.42 -18.74 -9.31
C ALA A 126 9.90 -20.15 -8.98
N GLY A 127 8.73 -20.21 -8.33
CA GLY A 127 8.28 -21.43 -7.68
C GLY A 127 9.30 -21.92 -6.64
N ASN A 128 9.76 -23.15 -6.75
CA ASN A 128 10.73 -23.74 -5.82
C ASN A 128 12.21 -23.52 -6.20
N THR A 129 12.48 -22.70 -7.24
CA THR A 129 13.86 -22.48 -7.70
C THR A 129 14.35 -21.10 -7.29
N VAL A 130 15.51 -21.03 -6.64
CA VAL A 130 16.19 -19.76 -6.37
C VAL A 130 16.75 -19.22 -7.68
N VAL A 131 16.28 -18.04 -8.10
CA VAL A 131 16.73 -17.37 -9.33
C VAL A 131 17.82 -16.35 -9.02
N TYR A 132 17.71 -15.68 -7.88
CA TYR A 132 18.64 -14.63 -7.46
C TYR A 132 18.63 -14.47 -5.94
N ASP A 133 19.78 -14.23 -5.32
CA ASP A 133 19.95 -14.20 -3.88
C ASP A 133 20.46 -12.86 -3.32
N ARG A 134 20.50 -11.81 -4.16
CA ARG A 134 20.98 -10.47 -3.81
C ARG A 134 20.01 -9.36 -4.17
N ALA A 135 18.71 -9.67 -4.24
CA ALA A 135 17.69 -8.67 -4.53
C ALA A 135 17.61 -7.62 -3.41
N ASP A 136 17.52 -6.34 -3.78
CA ASP A 136 17.15 -5.28 -2.86
C ASP A 136 15.62 -5.12 -2.87
N LYS A 137 15.01 -5.40 -1.74
CA LYS A 137 13.57 -5.33 -1.53
C LYS A 137 13.14 -4.14 -0.67
N VAL A 138 14.10 -3.31 -0.26
CA VAL A 138 13.88 -2.15 0.61
C VAL A 138 14.31 -0.90 -0.14
N LEU A 139 13.36 -0.30 -0.86
CA LEU A 139 13.61 0.78 -1.82
C LEU A 139 13.42 2.15 -1.17
N GLU A 140 14.38 3.04 -1.39
CA GLU A 140 14.29 4.44 -0.98
C GLU A 140 13.47 5.22 -2.00
N ILE A 141 12.41 5.87 -1.54
CA ILE A 141 11.51 6.64 -2.42
C ILE A 141 11.84 8.14 -2.35
N ASP A 142 12.11 8.63 -1.16
CA ASP A 142 12.64 9.97 -0.93
C ASP A 142 13.48 9.98 0.34
N ARG A 143 13.91 11.18 0.77
CA ARG A 143 14.81 11.34 1.93
C ARG A 143 14.27 10.71 3.22
N HIS A 144 12.96 10.63 3.39
CA HIS A 144 12.31 10.17 4.62
C HIS A 144 11.29 9.06 4.39
N SER A 145 11.28 8.42 3.21
CA SER A 145 10.28 7.41 2.88
C SER A 145 10.91 6.20 2.19
N ILE A 146 10.59 5.02 2.71
CA ILE A 146 11.01 3.72 2.19
C ILE A 146 9.76 2.93 1.78
N MET A 147 9.85 2.22 0.66
CA MET A 147 8.91 1.19 0.25
C MET A 147 9.62 -0.16 0.25
N ALA A 148 9.23 -1.04 1.17
CA ALA A 148 9.63 -2.44 1.11
C ALA A 148 8.62 -3.22 0.29
N ILE A 149 9.10 -4.16 -0.53
CA ILE A 149 8.30 -4.83 -1.56
C ILE A 149 8.20 -6.33 -1.31
N ALA A 150 6.96 -6.85 -1.37
CA ALA A 150 6.65 -8.27 -1.46
C ALA A 150 5.75 -8.50 -2.67
N GLY A 151 5.97 -9.60 -3.41
CA GLY A 151 5.25 -9.93 -4.63
C GLY A 151 6.13 -9.85 -5.88
N VAL A 152 5.54 -9.48 -7.02
CA VAL A 152 6.23 -9.46 -8.33
C VAL A 152 7.22 -8.29 -8.41
N PRO A 153 8.54 -8.54 -8.48
CA PRO A 153 9.56 -7.50 -8.39
C PRO A 153 9.46 -6.46 -9.51
N ALA A 154 9.21 -6.90 -10.76
CA ALA A 154 9.14 -5.99 -11.91
C ALA A 154 8.07 -4.91 -11.71
N THR A 155 6.87 -5.31 -11.27
CA THR A 155 5.76 -4.39 -10.99
C THR A 155 6.09 -3.48 -9.81
N ALA A 156 6.68 -4.05 -8.75
CA ALA A 156 7.01 -3.30 -7.54
C ALA A 156 8.10 -2.25 -7.77
N TRP A 157 9.14 -2.57 -8.55
CA TRP A 157 10.20 -1.61 -8.91
C TRP A 157 9.67 -0.50 -9.79
N GLU A 158 8.75 -0.79 -10.72
CA GLU A 158 8.11 0.24 -11.53
C GLU A 158 7.27 1.18 -10.68
N MET A 159 6.48 0.64 -9.74
CA MET A 159 5.72 1.45 -8.78
C MET A 159 6.64 2.35 -7.95
N ALA A 160 7.77 1.82 -7.47
CA ALA A 160 8.75 2.59 -6.70
C ALA A 160 9.30 3.76 -7.51
N ARG A 161 9.67 3.54 -8.78
CA ARG A 161 10.15 4.60 -9.67
C ARG A 161 9.09 5.67 -9.92
N VAL A 162 7.85 5.26 -10.17
CA VAL A 162 6.75 6.22 -10.37
C VAL A 162 6.53 7.07 -9.12
N LEU A 163 6.60 6.48 -7.92
CA LEU A 163 6.51 7.22 -6.67
C LEU A 163 7.66 8.19 -6.48
N GLU A 164 8.90 7.73 -6.67
CA GLU A 164 10.09 8.55 -6.58
C GLU A 164 9.99 9.80 -7.48
N HIS A 165 9.67 9.59 -8.77
CA HIS A 165 9.49 10.68 -9.72
C HIS A 165 8.34 11.60 -9.33
N SER A 166 7.21 11.04 -8.87
CA SER A 166 6.04 11.81 -8.45
C SER A 166 6.35 12.71 -7.25
N PHE A 167 7.06 12.19 -6.25
CA PHE A 167 7.43 12.96 -5.06
C PHE A 167 8.46 14.03 -5.40
N GLN A 168 9.44 13.72 -6.25
CA GLN A 168 10.42 14.70 -6.75
C GLN A 168 9.74 15.81 -7.57
N PHE A 169 8.81 15.45 -8.46
CA PHE A 169 8.06 16.41 -9.26
C PHE A 169 7.24 17.33 -8.36
N PHE A 170 6.49 16.76 -7.42
CA PHE A 170 5.70 17.54 -6.45
C PHE A 170 6.58 18.53 -5.68
N ARG A 171 7.72 18.08 -5.14
CA ARG A 171 8.64 18.94 -4.41
C ARG A 171 9.18 20.08 -5.25
N ARG A 172 9.50 19.83 -6.53
CA ARG A 172 10.02 20.86 -7.45
C ARG A 172 8.95 21.87 -7.85
N THR A 173 7.70 21.44 -8.02
CA THR A 173 6.61 22.31 -8.47
C THR A 173 5.96 23.05 -7.32
N GLN A 174 5.84 22.44 -6.15
CA GLN A 174 5.19 23.02 -4.98
C GLN A 174 6.17 23.65 -3.99
N LEU A 175 7.48 23.49 -4.19
CA LEU A 175 8.57 23.95 -3.32
C LEU A 175 8.44 23.45 -1.86
N GLN A 176 7.73 22.36 -1.66
CA GLN A 176 7.54 21.69 -0.38
C GLN A 176 7.41 20.17 -0.58
N GLU A 177 7.69 19.41 0.48
CA GLU A 177 7.50 17.97 0.43
C GLU A 177 6.01 17.60 0.42
N MET A 178 5.69 16.49 -0.24
CA MET A 178 4.33 15.94 -0.22
C MET A 178 4.00 15.47 1.20
N SER A 179 2.80 15.77 1.68
CA SER A 179 2.33 15.28 2.99
C SER A 179 2.32 13.76 3.03
N VAL A 180 2.46 13.17 4.22
CA VAL A 180 2.41 11.72 4.40
C VAL A 180 1.11 11.13 3.83
N ASP A 181 -0.03 11.77 4.06
CA ASP A 181 -1.30 11.33 3.48
C ASP A 181 -1.30 11.37 1.95
N GLY A 182 -0.65 12.36 1.35
CA GLY A 182 -0.45 12.43 -0.10
C GLY A 182 0.39 11.26 -0.62
N LYS A 183 1.53 10.97 0.03
CA LYS A 183 2.43 9.86 -0.31
C LYS A 183 1.72 8.51 -0.21
N VAL A 184 1.03 8.27 0.91
CA VAL A 184 0.29 7.03 1.19
C VAL A 184 -0.83 6.81 0.16
N ARG A 185 -1.59 7.87 -0.20
CA ARG A 185 -2.63 7.80 -1.24
C ARG A 185 -2.05 7.60 -2.64
N ALA A 186 -0.88 8.15 -2.95
CA ALA A 186 -0.23 7.93 -4.23
C ALA A 186 0.12 6.44 -4.43
N LEU A 187 0.65 5.77 -3.41
CA LEU A 187 0.91 4.33 -3.46
C LEU A 187 -0.40 3.52 -3.56
N SER A 188 -1.44 3.87 -2.77
CA SER A 188 -2.77 3.25 -2.89
C SER A 188 -3.33 3.34 -4.32
N LYS A 189 -3.13 4.49 -4.97
CA LYS A 189 -3.58 4.68 -6.36
C LYS A 189 -2.84 3.76 -7.32
N LEU A 190 -1.52 3.65 -7.23
CA LEU A 190 -0.73 2.77 -8.10
C LEU A 190 -1.14 1.30 -7.94
N LEU A 191 -1.38 0.84 -6.71
CA LEU A 191 -1.86 -0.51 -6.46
C LEU A 191 -3.25 -0.75 -7.07
N ARG A 192 -4.18 0.21 -6.94
CA ARG A 192 -5.50 0.13 -7.58
C ARG A 192 -5.43 0.15 -9.10
N ASP A 193 -4.56 0.98 -9.66
CA ASP A 193 -4.37 1.04 -11.12
C ASP A 193 -3.81 -0.30 -11.64
N ASN A 194 -3.05 -1.03 -10.83
CA ASN A 194 -2.52 -2.36 -11.13
C ASN A 194 -3.54 -3.51 -10.93
N PHE A 195 -4.73 -3.24 -10.39
CA PHE A 195 -5.71 -4.27 -10.02
C PHE A 195 -6.09 -5.21 -11.18
N GLY A 196 -6.12 -4.69 -12.42
CA GLY A 196 -6.38 -5.50 -13.61
C GLY A 196 -5.38 -6.64 -13.80
N PHE A 197 -4.10 -6.43 -13.49
CA PHE A 197 -3.07 -7.47 -13.53
C PHE A 197 -3.19 -8.44 -12.36
N VAL A 198 -3.53 -7.94 -11.17
CA VAL A 198 -3.77 -8.76 -9.97
C VAL A 198 -4.90 -9.77 -10.24
N MET A 199 -6.00 -9.34 -10.88
CA MET A 199 -7.12 -10.21 -11.25
C MET A 199 -6.74 -11.28 -12.28
N GLN A 200 -5.65 -11.10 -13.01
CA GLN A 200 -5.11 -12.10 -13.94
C GLN A 200 -4.10 -13.03 -13.26
N GLY A 201 -3.88 -12.90 -11.95
CA GLY A 201 -2.90 -13.66 -11.20
C GLY A 201 -1.45 -13.22 -11.47
N VAL A 202 -1.23 -12.05 -12.06
CA VAL A 202 0.09 -11.48 -12.33
C VAL A 202 0.21 -10.11 -11.68
N GLY A 203 1.43 -9.68 -11.37
CA GLY A 203 1.68 -8.33 -10.89
C GLY A 203 1.20 -8.04 -9.45
N VAL A 204 0.99 -9.06 -8.62
CA VAL A 204 0.64 -8.88 -7.20
C VAL A 204 1.78 -8.20 -6.45
N VAL A 205 1.49 -7.11 -5.76
CA VAL A 205 2.43 -6.39 -4.88
C VAL A 205 1.74 -6.07 -3.57
N VAL A 206 2.38 -6.41 -2.46
CA VAL A 206 1.89 -6.16 -1.09
C VAL A 206 2.98 -5.43 -0.31
N PRO A 207 3.09 -4.09 -0.49
CA PRO A 207 4.21 -3.33 0.05
C PRO A 207 3.99 -2.93 1.51
N ILE A 208 5.12 -2.61 2.16
CA ILE A 208 5.17 -1.85 3.40
C ILE A 208 5.75 -0.47 3.07
N PHE A 209 5.13 0.59 3.57
CA PHE A 209 5.62 1.95 3.41
C PHE A 209 5.94 2.54 4.78
N ALA A 210 7.21 2.87 4.98
CA ALA A 210 7.71 3.48 6.19
C ALA A 210 8.16 4.91 5.91
N THR A 211 7.79 5.85 6.77
CA THR A 211 8.15 7.25 6.60
C THR A 211 8.35 7.94 7.94
N TYR A 212 9.14 9.01 7.94
CA TYR A 212 9.26 9.90 9.07
C TYR A 212 8.58 11.23 8.74
N ASP A 213 7.49 11.52 9.46
CA ASP A 213 6.77 12.78 9.33
C ASP A 213 7.45 13.85 10.16
N SER A 214 7.84 14.95 9.53
CA SER A 214 8.51 16.07 10.22
C SER A 214 7.51 17.12 10.73
N HIS A 215 6.25 17.11 10.25
CA HIS A 215 5.26 18.14 10.51
C HIS A 215 3.85 17.55 10.63
N PRO A 216 2.97 18.02 11.52
CA PRO A 216 3.22 19.04 12.54
C PRO A 216 3.94 18.51 13.79
N LYS A 217 3.97 17.19 14.00
CA LYS A 217 4.70 16.52 15.08
C LYS A 217 5.65 15.49 14.48
N PRO A 218 6.95 15.57 14.81
CA PRO A 218 7.91 14.58 14.34
C PRO A 218 7.51 13.19 14.82
N GLU A 219 7.21 12.28 13.87
CA GLU A 219 6.76 10.94 14.19
C GLU A 219 7.14 9.95 13.09
N ALA A 220 7.57 8.77 13.51
CA ALA A 220 7.77 7.63 12.64
C ALA A 220 6.42 6.97 12.32
N ARG A 221 6.06 6.87 11.05
CA ARG A 221 4.79 6.29 10.60
C ARG A 221 5.04 5.09 9.70
N LEU A 222 4.20 4.07 9.87
CA LEU A 222 4.32 2.79 9.21
C LEU A 222 2.98 2.38 8.62
N TYR A 223 2.97 2.01 7.34
CA TYR A 223 1.79 1.58 6.63
C TYR A 223 2.03 0.27 5.92
N PHE A 224 1.02 -0.59 5.86
CA PHE A 224 1.00 -1.75 5.01
C PHE A 224 -0.25 -1.73 4.12
N TYR A 225 -0.17 -2.44 3.01
CA TYR A 225 -1.21 -2.43 1.99
C TYR A 225 -1.63 -3.85 1.64
N ASP A 226 -2.86 -4.00 1.16
CA ASP A 226 -3.25 -5.17 0.41
C ASP A 226 -2.95 -4.99 -1.09
N ALA A 227 -3.12 -6.06 -1.85
CA ALA A 227 -2.89 -6.03 -3.30
C ALA A 227 -3.90 -5.16 -4.08
N MET A 228 -4.99 -4.74 -3.46
CA MET A 228 -6.03 -3.88 -4.04
C MET A 228 -5.84 -2.40 -3.70
N GLY A 229 -4.81 -2.07 -2.92
CA GLY A 229 -4.48 -0.71 -2.54
C GLY A 229 -5.23 -0.18 -1.31
N ALA A 230 -5.83 -1.04 -0.49
CA ALA A 230 -6.27 -0.63 0.83
C ALA A 230 -5.05 -0.40 1.72
N GLN A 231 -5.02 0.75 2.37
CA GLN A 231 -3.92 1.16 3.25
C GLN A 231 -4.31 1.01 4.71
N PHE A 232 -3.37 0.53 5.52
CA PHE A 232 -3.54 0.34 6.95
C PHE A 232 -2.35 0.93 7.68
N GLU A 233 -2.59 1.80 8.65
CA GLU A 233 -1.53 2.30 9.51
C GLU A 233 -1.23 1.27 10.60
N ALA A 234 0.03 0.86 10.70
CA ALA A 234 0.50 -0.06 11.73
C ALA A 234 0.93 0.73 12.98
N THR A 235 0.47 0.31 14.14
CA THR A 235 0.84 0.91 15.42
C THR A 235 2.33 0.70 15.70
N ASP A 236 2.80 -0.54 15.67
CA ASP A 236 4.12 -0.92 16.11
C ASP A 236 4.95 -1.60 15.02
N TYR A 237 4.34 -2.55 14.27
CA TYR A 237 5.05 -3.34 13.27
C TYR A 237 4.14 -3.80 12.13
N ALA A 238 4.77 -4.16 11.01
CA ALA A 238 4.15 -4.80 9.85
C ALA A 238 5.10 -5.85 9.28
N ALA A 239 4.53 -6.90 8.70
CA ALA A 239 5.28 -7.88 7.90
C ALA A 239 4.39 -8.40 6.77
N THR A 240 4.97 -8.56 5.58
CA THR A 240 4.29 -9.10 4.41
C THR A 240 5.20 -10.08 3.66
N GLY A 241 4.59 -10.87 2.76
CA GLY A 241 5.28 -11.92 2.03
C GLY A 241 5.09 -13.31 2.64
N SER A 242 5.71 -14.32 2.03
CA SER A 242 5.48 -15.74 2.34
C SER A 242 5.88 -16.13 3.78
N GLY A 243 7.02 -15.63 4.29
CA GLY A 243 7.47 -15.87 5.65
C GLY A 243 6.85 -14.92 6.71
N SER A 244 5.96 -14.03 6.29
CA SER A 244 5.36 -13.04 7.21
C SER A 244 4.62 -13.63 8.41
N PRO A 245 3.97 -14.82 8.37
CA PRO A 245 3.34 -15.40 9.56
C PRO A 245 4.33 -15.65 10.69
N ALA A 246 5.51 -16.20 10.38
CA ALA A 246 6.56 -16.44 11.37
C ALA A 246 7.10 -15.12 11.94
N VAL A 247 7.43 -14.16 11.05
CA VAL A 247 7.88 -12.82 11.44
C VAL A 247 6.88 -12.14 12.37
N ARG A 248 5.59 -12.13 12.02
CA ARG A 248 4.53 -11.51 12.84
C ARG A 248 4.41 -12.17 14.21
N GLY A 249 4.56 -13.49 14.28
CA GLY A 249 4.56 -14.22 15.56
C GLY A 249 5.68 -13.76 16.47
N ILE A 250 6.90 -13.61 15.94
CA ILE A 250 8.07 -13.14 16.69
C ILE A 250 7.89 -11.69 17.12
N LEU A 251 7.50 -10.79 16.21
CA LEU A 251 7.32 -9.38 16.54
C LEU A 251 6.21 -9.17 17.56
N TYR A 252 5.11 -9.92 17.46
CA TYR A 252 4.05 -9.91 18.47
C TYR A 252 4.55 -10.38 19.83
N TYR A 253 5.26 -11.51 19.86
CA TYR A 253 5.81 -12.07 21.10
C TYR A 253 6.76 -11.08 21.77
N GLU A 254 7.73 -10.55 21.05
CA GLU A 254 8.70 -9.60 21.59
C GLU A 254 8.05 -8.29 22.04
N ASN A 255 7.07 -7.78 21.30
CA ASN A 255 6.37 -6.54 21.66
C ASN A 255 5.47 -6.69 22.90
N THR A 256 4.89 -7.90 23.10
CA THR A 256 3.87 -8.13 24.15
C THR A 256 4.47 -8.79 25.38
N TRP A 257 5.38 -9.74 25.18
CA TRP A 257 5.89 -10.63 26.23
C TRP A 257 7.42 -10.55 26.39
N GLY A 258 8.11 -9.85 25.48
CA GLY A 258 9.55 -9.65 25.57
C GLY A 258 9.95 -8.76 26.75
N ALA A 259 11.24 -8.70 27.01
CA ALA A 259 11.80 -7.89 28.11
C ALA A 259 11.55 -6.38 27.91
N LYS A 260 11.42 -5.95 26.66
CA LYS A 260 11.21 -4.54 26.25
C LYS A 260 10.25 -4.50 25.05
N PRO A 261 9.25 -3.59 25.03
CA PRO A 261 8.46 -3.34 23.84
C PRO A 261 9.32 -2.76 22.71
N LEU A 262 8.89 -2.96 21.46
CA LEU A 262 9.68 -2.61 20.26
C LEU A 262 10.11 -1.14 20.25
N ASN A 263 9.24 -0.23 20.63
CA ASN A 263 9.43 1.22 20.53
C ASN A 263 10.54 1.79 21.43
N ILE A 264 11.04 1.01 22.39
CA ILE A 264 12.17 1.42 23.27
C ILE A 264 13.47 0.66 22.99
N LEU A 265 13.48 -0.25 22.01
CA LEU A 265 14.70 -0.94 21.62
C LEU A 265 15.72 0.08 21.07
N ASN A 266 17.00 -0.12 21.39
CA ASN A 266 18.07 0.59 20.72
C ASN A 266 18.36 -0.01 19.33
N GLU A 267 19.22 0.62 18.55
CA GLU A 267 19.53 0.20 17.18
C GLU A 267 20.07 -1.23 17.12
N GLN A 268 20.99 -1.60 17.99
CA GLN A 268 21.61 -2.93 18.03
C GLN A 268 20.58 -4.00 18.39
N GLU A 269 19.74 -3.76 19.38
CA GLU A 269 18.63 -4.66 19.76
C GLU A 269 17.62 -4.81 18.62
N ALA A 270 17.28 -3.71 17.94
CA ALA A 270 16.36 -3.71 16.81
C ALA A 270 16.93 -4.50 15.61
N VAL A 271 18.20 -4.31 15.28
CA VAL A 271 18.87 -5.08 14.22
C VAL A 271 18.92 -6.57 14.57
N SER A 272 19.28 -6.91 15.82
CA SER A 272 19.28 -8.29 16.32
C SER A 272 17.91 -8.94 16.18
N LEU A 273 16.84 -8.25 16.55
CA LEU A 273 15.47 -8.75 16.42
C LEU A 273 15.09 -8.97 14.95
N ALA A 274 15.40 -8.02 14.05
CA ALA A 274 15.12 -8.16 12.62
C ALA A 274 15.83 -9.39 12.02
N LEU A 275 17.09 -9.61 12.39
CA LEU A 275 17.86 -10.77 11.95
C LEU A 275 17.24 -12.08 12.45
N ARG A 276 16.90 -12.17 13.75
CA ARG A 276 16.24 -13.35 14.32
C ARG A 276 14.91 -13.63 13.64
N ALA A 277 14.11 -12.60 13.38
CA ALA A 277 12.81 -12.75 12.75
C ALA A 277 12.91 -13.29 11.31
N LEU A 278 13.86 -12.77 10.51
CA LEU A 278 14.08 -13.26 9.14
C LEU A 278 14.72 -14.65 9.10
N ASP A 279 15.67 -14.93 9.99
CA ASP A 279 16.31 -16.25 10.07
C ASP A 279 15.30 -17.32 10.50
N THR A 280 14.44 -17.03 11.47
CA THR A 280 13.36 -17.93 11.88
C THR A 280 12.32 -18.15 10.77
N ALA A 281 11.98 -17.10 10.02
CA ALA A 281 11.08 -17.25 8.88
C ALA A 281 11.66 -18.15 7.80
N ALA A 282 12.96 -18.05 7.55
CA ALA A 282 13.65 -18.88 6.58
C ALA A 282 13.72 -20.38 6.95
N GLU A 283 13.56 -20.73 8.22
CA GLU A 283 13.50 -22.12 8.66
C GLU A 283 12.25 -22.86 8.12
N SER A 284 11.13 -22.13 8.02
CA SER A 284 9.86 -22.70 7.57
C SER A 284 9.45 -22.30 6.16
N ASP A 285 10.03 -21.24 5.62
CA ASP A 285 9.72 -20.71 4.29
C ASP A 285 10.91 -20.78 3.35
N THR A 286 10.86 -21.70 2.40
CA THR A 286 11.94 -21.90 1.41
C THR A 286 12.15 -20.68 0.50
N ALA A 287 11.18 -19.81 0.42
CA ALA A 287 11.18 -18.61 -0.38
C ALA A 287 11.83 -17.41 0.32
N THR A 288 12.01 -17.49 1.64
CA THR A 288 12.73 -16.50 2.44
C THR A 288 14.19 -16.92 2.60
N ALA A 289 15.12 -15.99 2.41
CA ALA A 289 16.50 -16.19 2.80
C ALA A 289 16.71 -15.79 4.25
N GLY A 290 17.22 -16.70 5.05
CA GLY A 290 17.79 -16.38 6.36
C GLY A 290 19.16 -15.71 6.23
N VAL A 291 19.84 -15.61 7.36
CA VAL A 291 21.25 -15.25 7.38
C VAL A 291 22.07 -16.43 6.84
N ASP A 292 22.86 -16.21 5.78
CA ASP A 292 23.77 -17.22 5.31
C ASP A 292 24.85 -17.47 6.39
N ARG A 293 24.80 -18.65 7.03
CA ARG A 293 25.75 -19.05 8.09
C ARG A 293 27.20 -19.11 7.60
N SER A 294 27.40 -19.18 6.29
CA SER A 294 28.74 -19.01 5.70
C SER A 294 29.20 -17.53 5.71
N GLY A 295 28.34 -16.63 6.17
CA GLY A 295 28.65 -15.22 6.41
C GLY A 295 28.74 -14.35 5.16
N LYS A 296 28.12 -14.78 4.04
CA LYS A 296 28.27 -14.08 2.77
C LYS A 296 27.08 -13.24 2.35
N ILE A 297 25.86 -13.53 2.83
CA ILE A 297 24.65 -12.81 2.43
C ILE A 297 23.83 -12.50 3.68
N PHE A 298 23.66 -11.20 3.92
CA PHE A 298 22.82 -10.67 5.01
C PHE A 298 21.56 -9.99 4.44
N PRO A 299 20.47 -9.98 5.20
CA PRO A 299 19.29 -9.17 4.86
C PRO A 299 19.65 -7.71 4.62
N VAL A 300 18.88 -7.02 3.79
CA VAL A 300 18.96 -5.56 3.68
C VAL A 300 18.24 -4.95 4.88
N ILE A 301 18.90 -4.06 5.59
CA ILE A 301 18.32 -3.32 6.73
C ILE A 301 18.53 -1.83 6.50
N LYS A 302 17.43 -1.07 6.52
CA LYS A 302 17.44 0.39 6.45
C LYS A 302 16.64 0.97 7.60
N ILE A 303 17.05 2.14 8.06
CA ILE A 303 16.39 2.87 9.14
C ILE A 303 15.91 4.21 8.59
N VAL A 304 14.63 4.52 8.81
CA VAL A 304 14.05 5.84 8.54
C VAL A 304 13.95 6.59 9.86
N SER A 305 14.60 7.72 9.93
CA SER A 305 14.64 8.56 11.13
C SER A 305 14.42 10.03 10.77
N ARG A 306 14.53 10.90 11.76
CA ARG A 306 14.50 12.35 11.60
C ARG A 306 15.61 12.85 10.66
N GLU A 307 16.77 12.24 10.71
CA GLU A 307 17.94 12.59 9.93
C GLU A 307 17.82 12.16 8.46
N GLY A 308 16.89 11.27 8.17
CA GLY A 308 16.67 10.66 6.87
C GLY A 308 16.83 9.14 6.91
N ILE A 309 17.19 8.56 5.77
CA ILE A 309 17.39 7.12 5.61
C ILE A 309 18.85 6.77 5.81
N ALA A 310 19.09 5.76 6.64
CA ALA A 310 20.39 5.15 6.83
C ALA A 310 20.32 3.67 6.41
N THR A 311 21.13 3.29 5.42
CA THR A 311 21.34 1.89 5.04
C THR A 311 22.43 1.31 5.90
N LEU A 312 22.13 0.22 6.63
CA LEU A 312 23.13 -0.44 7.46
C LEU A 312 24.13 -1.19 6.57
N PRO A 313 25.43 -0.95 6.73
CA PRO A 313 26.45 -1.67 5.98
C PRO A 313 26.55 -3.14 6.45
N GLU A 314 26.82 -4.04 5.52
CA GLU A 314 26.88 -5.50 5.77
C GLU A 314 27.85 -5.88 6.90
N ASN A 315 28.98 -5.20 7.04
CA ASN A 315 29.94 -5.44 8.13
C ASN A 315 29.34 -5.15 9.53
N LYS A 316 28.48 -4.16 9.64
CA LYS A 316 27.77 -3.83 10.91
C LYS A 316 26.74 -4.92 11.22
N ILE A 317 25.98 -5.34 10.21
CA ILE A 317 24.99 -6.42 10.35
C ILE A 317 25.69 -7.73 10.74
N ALA A 318 26.81 -8.05 10.08
CA ALA A 318 27.63 -9.23 10.40
C ALA A 318 28.18 -9.21 11.84
N ALA A 319 28.57 -8.04 12.34
CA ALA A 319 29.05 -7.91 13.72
C ALA A 319 27.93 -8.24 14.72
N VAL A 320 26.73 -7.66 14.52
CA VAL A 320 25.57 -7.94 15.37
C VAL A 320 25.19 -9.46 15.30
N PHE A 321 25.18 -10.03 14.10
CA PHE A 321 24.88 -11.46 13.95
C PHE A 321 25.90 -12.34 14.69
N LYS A 322 27.18 -12.01 14.60
CA LYS A 322 28.25 -12.77 15.30
C LYS A 322 28.07 -12.73 16.83
N GLU A 323 27.67 -11.58 17.39
CA GLU A 323 27.37 -11.46 18.81
C GLU A 323 26.12 -12.26 19.24
N MET A 324 25.15 -12.43 18.34
CA MET A 324 23.94 -13.24 18.61
C MET A 324 24.21 -14.75 18.67
N VAL A 325 25.24 -15.23 17.96
CA VAL A 325 25.55 -16.67 17.81
C VAL A 325 26.69 -17.11 18.75
N ALA A 326 27.43 -16.15 19.32
CA ALA A 326 28.51 -16.40 20.28
C ALA A 326 27.94 -16.74 21.66
#